data_85cc7b726959dd3859a212473cac02ed
#
_entry.id   85cc7b726959dd3859a212473cac02ed
#
_cell.length_a   1.000
_cell.length_b   1.000
_cell.length_c   1.000
_cell.angle_alpha   90.00
_cell.angle_beta   90.00
_cell.angle_gamma   90.00
#
_symmetry.space_group_name_H-M   'P 1'
#
loop_
_entity.id
_entity.type
_entity.pdbx_description
1 polymer ?
#
loop_
_entity_poly.entity_id
_entity_poly.type
_entity_poly.pdbx_seq_one_letter_code
_entity_poly.pdbx_strand_id
1 'polypeptide(L)'
;MVSRSDTQSTFLSLASAVAGAGRARQDRIYRAGVSGLRPSVPTDAAGLEGAARRHMSRKAWAYVAGGAGEGRTMDANRESFYRHRLVPRMAHGVKERDLTVSLFGEDYASPVLLAPIGASALVDKDADLLTARAAAATGVPMVISNQGCSPLEDTAAAAAPAGHWFQLYWSTDEELVDSLIRRAEASGAGALVVTLDTTVLGWRPQDLTLGSLPFSRGQGIAQYTSDSRYMDMVRTKIRGAGSDSSGDVRITPAAAASLLSMARHHPGRTLRNLLSPEPRAAVETFLGTYSNPGLDWDMLATLRDRTSLPVVFKGILDPEDAERAFAVGADAVVVSNHGGRQVDGSVSSLDALIEIRRHLGDEPTLLLDSGIRTGRDVAVALALGADAVLLGRPWMYGLAVAGRRGAEEVIQNVLAELELTMALCGAKNVAGLRGTRVVGHA
;
A
#
# COMPACT_ATOMS: atom_id res chain seq x y z
N MET A 1 6.43 -19.39 18.49
CA MET A 1 5.01 -19.76 18.32
C MET A 1 4.20 -18.94 19.32
N VAL A 2 3.53 -17.87 18.88
CA VAL A 2 2.57 -17.14 19.70
C VAL A 2 1.33 -18.08 19.82
N SER A 3 0.81 -18.28 21.03
CA SER A 3 -0.33 -19.20 21.22
C SER A 3 -1.60 -18.60 20.59
N ARG A 4 -2.53 -19.45 20.13
CA ARG A 4 -3.85 -19.00 19.63
C ARG A 4 -4.59 -18.14 20.67
N SER A 5 -4.38 -18.40 21.96
CA SER A 5 -4.97 -17.61 23.06
C SER A 5 -4.41 -16.19 23.13
N ASP A 6 -3.11 -16.01 22.87
CA ASP A 6 -2.47 -14.69 22.89
C ASP A 6 -2.88 -13.84 21.68
N THR A 7 -3.04 -14.48 20.51
CA THR A 7 -3.55 -13.84 19.30
C THR A 7 -4.99 -13.37 19.48
N GLN A 8 -5.85 -14.21 20.07
CA GLN A 8 -7.25 -13.88 20.31
C GLN A 8 -7.42 -12.78 21.37
N SER A 9 -6.61 -12.78 22.42
CA SER A 9 -6.59 -11.71 23.44
C SER A 9 -6.12 -10.37 22.82
N THR A 10 -5.11 -10.41 21.98
CA THR A 10 -4.60 -9.22 21.27
C THR A 10 -5.64 -8.69 20.27
N PHE A 11 -6.29 -9.57 19.51
CA PHE A 11 -7.37 -9.20 18.59
C PHE A 11 -8.53 -8.51 19.32
N LEU A 12 -9.03 -9.08 20.42
CA LEU A 12 -10.10 -8.47 21.22
C LEU A 12 -9.72 -7.09 21.77
N SER A 13 -8.45 -6.89 22.15
CA SER A 13 -7.93 -5.59 22.58
C SER A 13 -7.90 -4.58 21.44
N LEU A 14 -7.47 -4.98 20.25
CA LEU A 14 -7.44 -4.13 19.06
C LEU A 14 -8.86 -3.79 18.56
N ALA A 15 -9.75 -4.76 18.50
CA ALA A 15 -11.14 -4.55 18.13
C ALA A 15 -11.85 -3.58 19.09
N SER A 16 -11.61 -3.72 20.41
CA SER A 16 -12.14 -2.81 21.43
C SER A 16 -11.56 -1.38 21.31
N ALA A 17 -10.31 -1.25 20.87
CA ALA A 17 -9.69 0.07 20.63
C ALA A 17 -10.28 0.78 19.41
N VAL A 18 -10.82 0.05 18.44
CA VAL A 18 -11.46 0.59 17.24
C VAL A 18 -12.95 0.85 17.46
N ALA A 19 -13.63 0.05 18.28
CA ALA A 19 -15.04 0.24 18.65
C ALA A 19 -15.21 1.55 19.43
N GLY A 20 -16.11 2.43 18.96
CA GLY A 20 -16.31 3.78 19.54
C GLY A 20 -15.22 4.79 19.15
N ALA A 21 -14.36 4.46 18.23
CA ALA A 21 -13.22 5.30 17.78
C ALA A 21 -13.65 6.70 17.33
N GLY A 22 -14.80 6.84 16.68
CA GLY A 22 -15.29 8.11 16.15
C GLY A 22 -15.51 9.15 17.26
N ARG A 23 -16.34 8.82 18.23
CA ARG A 23 -16.64 9.73 19.36
C ARG A 23 -15.40 9.97 20.22
N ALA A 24 -14.66 8.93 20.53
CA ALA A 24 -13.43 9.04 21.33
C ALA A 24 -12.38 9.95 20.66
N ARG A 25 -12.25 9.85 19.32
CA ARG A 25 -11.35 10.72 18.56
C ARG A 25 -11.81 12.19 18.60
N GLN A 26 -13.10 12.45 18.38
CA GLN A 26 -13.66 13.82 18.47
C GLN A 26 -13.44 14.42 19.85
N ASP A 27 -13.79 13.70 20.91
CA ASP A 27 -13.66 14.17 22.29
C ASP A 27 -12.22 14.48 22.66
N ARG A 28 -11.26 13.66 22.21
CA ARG A 28 -9.83 13.90 22.41
C ARG A 28 -9.39 15.19 21.74
N ILE A 29 -9.79 15.41 20.48
CA ILE A 29 -9.45 16.63 19.73
C ILE A 29 -10.05 17.86 20.38
N TYR A 30 -11.34 17.83 20.73
CA TYR A 30 -12.03 18.99 21.34
C TYR A 30 -11.47 19.33 22.74
N ARG A 31 -11.20 18.31 23.57
CA ARG A 31 -10.60 18.54 24.90
C ARG A 31 -9.18 19.11 24.78
N ALA A 32 -8.36 18.63 23.88
CA ALA A 32 -7.03 19.20 23.64
C ALA A 32 -7.13 20.65 23.14
N GLY A 33 -8.14 20.95 22.30
CA GLY A 33 -8.42 22.27 21.77
C GLY A 33 -8.75 23.31 22.85
N VAL A 34 -9.36 22.90 23.98
CA VAL A 34 -9.59 23.79 25.13
C VAL A 34 -8.27 24.35 25.66
N SER A 35 -7.19 23.59 25.59
CA SER A 35 -5.83 24.02 25.97
C SER A 35 -5.02 24.58 24.81
N GLY A 36 -5.64 24.88 23.65
CA GLY A 36 -4.98 25.43 22.48
C GLY A 36 -4.18 24.41 21.67
N LEU A 37 -4.24 23.12 22.04
CA LEU A 37 -3.53 22.05 21.31
C LEU A 37 -4.33 21.59 20.10
N ARG A 38 -3.63 21.34 18.98
CA ARG A 38 -4.22 20.89 17.72
C ARG A 38 -3.69 19.52 17.34
N PRO A 39 -4.43 18.74 16.49
CA PRO A 39 -3.89 17.54 15.87
C PRO A 39 -2.56 17.82 15.16
N SER A 40 -1.71 16.80 15.08
CA SER A 40 -0.40 16.88 14.37
C SER A 40 -0.57 16.98 12.86
N VAL A 41 -1.72 16.52 12.35
CA VAL A 41 -2.07 16.57 10.93
C VAL A 41 -3.47 17.19 10.76
N PRO A 42 -3.76 17.85 9.63
CA PRO A 42 -5.13 18.24 9.27
C PRO A 42 -6.07 17.04 9.28
N THR A 43 -7.32 17.26 9.67
CA THR A 43 -8.34 16.21 9.77
C THR A 43 -9.12 16.02 8.46
N ASP A 44 -8.98 16.95 7.53
CA ASP A 44 -9.55 16.86 6.17
C ASP A 44 -8.48 16.48 5.13
N ALA A 45 -8.93 15.83 4.05
CA ALA A 45 -8.03 15.30 3.03
C ALA A 45 -7.27 16.38 2.26
N ALA A 46 -7.92 17.50 1.92
CA ALA A 46 -7.29 18.57 1.16
C ALA A 46 -6.24 19.31 1.99
N GLY A 47 -6.57 19.59 3.26
CA GLY A 47 -5.63 20.17 4.22
C GLY A 47 -4.42 19.28 4.46
N LEU A 48 -4.62 17.96 4.58
CA LEU A 48 -3.56 16.97 4.75
C LEU A 48 -2.63 16.93 3.51
N GLU A 49 -3.18 16.88 2.31
CA GLU A 49 -2.42 16.91 1.07
C GLU A 49 -1.61 18.20 0.93
N GLY A 50 -2.25 19.36 1.20
CA GLY A 50 -1.59 20.66 1.20
C GLY A 50 -0.48 20.77 2.24
N ALA A 51 -0.64 20.17 3.43
CA ALA A 51 0.40 20.10 4.45
C ALA A 51 1.57 19.21 3.97
N ALA A 52 1.29 18.02 3.45
CA ALA A 52 2.30 17.09 2.95
C ALA A 52 3.14 17.72 1.83
N ARG A 53 2.50 18.45 0.90
CA ARG A 53 3.21 19.18 -0.18
C ARG A 53 4.27 20.15 0.36
N ARG A 54 4.00 20.81 1.48
CA ARG A 54 4.96 21.74 2.12
C ARG A 54 6.11 21.04 2.83
N HIS A 55 5.92 19.80 3.26
CA HIS A 55 6.93 19.02 4.00
C HIS A 55 7.77 18.12 3.09
N MET A 56 7.25 17.73 1.94
CA MET A 56 7.98 16.89 0.99
C MET A 56 8.92 17.71 0.09
N SER A 57 10.07 17.13 -0.24
CA SER A 57 10.90 17.63 -1.32
C SER A 57 10.15 17.56 -2.67
N ARG A 58 10.56 18.36 -3.66
CA ARG A 58 9.94 18.34 -4.99
C ARG A 58 9.94 16.94 -5.63
N LYS A 59 11.01 16.16 -5.42
CA LYS A 59 11.12 14.78 -5.93
C LYS A 59 10.22 13.80 -5.18
N ALA A 60 10.17 13.92 -3.85
CA ALA A 60 9.26 13.10 -3.04
C ALA A 60 7.80 13.38 -3.40
N TRP A 61 7.44 14.65 -3.55
CA TRP A 61 6.09 15.05 -3.96
C TRP A 61 5.72 14.50 -5.33
N ALA A 62 6.60 14.68 -6.35
CA ALA A 62 6.38 14.16 -7.69
C ALA A 62 6.13 12.65 -7.68
N TYR A 63 6.92 11.89 -6.92
CA TYR A 63 6.78 10.45 -6.82
C TYR A 63 5.52 10.03 -6.08
N VAL A 64 5.22 10.61 -4.91
CA VAL A 64 4.10 10.18 -4.05
C VAL A 64 2.75 10.68 -4.58
N ALA A 65 2.66 11.96 -4.92
CA ALA A 65 1.43 12.60 -5.34
C ALA A 65 1.16 12.51 -6.84
N GLY A 66 2.20 12.30 -7.66
CA GLY A 66 2.11 12.24 -9.12
C GLY A 66 1.32 11.04 -9.65
N GLY A 67 0.92 11.15 -10.91
CA GLY A 67 0.18 10.13 -11.67
C GLY A 67 0.73 9.91 -13.06
N ALA A 68 0.08 9.06 -13.84
CA ALA A 68 0.35 8.88 -15.26
C ALA A 68 -0.24 10.03 -16.09
N GLY A 69 0.38 10.32 -17.23
CA GLY A 69 -0.10 11.28 -18.22
C GLY A 69 -0.47 12.62 -17.62
N GLU A 70 -1.67 13.09 -17.90
CA GLU A 70 -2.23 14.33 -17.40
C GLU A 70 -2.95 14.19 -16.04
N GLY A 71 -3.02 12.97 -15.48
CA GLY A 71 -3.66 12.70 -14.20
C GLY A 71 -5.17 12.42 -14.31
N ARG A 72 -5.70 12.18 -15.50
CA ARG A 72 -7.14 11.95 -15.72
C ARG A 72 -7.70 10.78 -14.93
N THR A 73 -6.93 9.68 -14.81
CA THR A 73 -7.33 8.54 -13.97
C THR A 73 -7.33 8.90 -12.49
N MET A 74 -6.40 9.74 -12.03
CA MET A 74 -6.42 10.24 -10.65
C MET A 74 -7.67 11.06 -10.35
N ASP A 75 -8.06 11.94 -11.28
CA ASP A 75 -9.26 12.75 -11.18
C ASP A 75 -10.51 11.86 -11.19
N ALA A 76 -10.60 10.92 -12.15
CA ALA A 76 -11.71 9.97 -12.25
C ALA A 76 -11.89 9.15 -10.96
N ASN A 77 -10.80 8.70 -10.32
CA ASN A 77 -10.86 8.03 -9.03
C ASN A 77 -11.52 8.90 -7.94
N ARG A 78 -11.24 10.20 -7.90
CA ARG A 78 -11.87 11.11 -6.93
C ARG A 78 -13.30 11.46 -7.27
N GLU A 79 -13.56 11.74 -8.54
CA GLU A 79 -14.89 12.07 -9.06
C GLU A 79 -15.87 10.93 -8.85
N SER A 80 -15.44 9.69 -9.05
CA SER A 80 -16.26 8.50 -8.83
C SER A 80 -16.77 8.45 -7.38
N PHE A 81 -15.93 8.69 -6.38
CA PHE A 81 -16.38 8.79 -5.00
C PHE A 81 -17.36 9.94 -4.77
N TYR A 82 -17.22 11.08 -5.44
CA TYR A 82 -18.15 12.22 -5.29
C TYR A 82 -19.52 11.98 -5.96
N ARG A 83 -19.55 11.22 -7.05
CA ARG A 83 -20.80 10.83 -7.69
C ARG A 83 -21.66 9.90 -6.84
N HIS A 84 -21.03 9.03 -6.05
CA HIS A 84 -21.70 8.07 -5.18
C HIS A 84 -21.97 8.65 -3.80
N ARG A 85 -23.27 8.80 -3.45
CA ARG A 85 -23.73 9.44 -2.21
C ARG A 85 -24.49 8.47 -1.34
N LEU A 86 -24.01 8.29 -0.10
CA LEU A 86 -24.69 7.51 0.92
C LEU A 86 -25.99 8.21 1.31
N VAL A 87 -27.06 7.43 1.52
CA VAL A 87 -28.34 7.94 2.05
C VAL A 87 -28.40 7.67 3.55
N PRO A 88 -28.28 8.69 4.41
CA PRO A 88 -28.37 8.52 5.85
C PRO A 88 -29.76 7.96 6.28
N ARG A 89 -29.74 7.14 7.34
CA ARG A 89 -30.94 6.51 7.89
C ARG A 89 -31.11 6.94 9.35
N MET A 90 -32.27 7.53 9.66
CA MET A 90 -32.56 8.09 10.98
C MET A 90 -33.25 7.07 11.88
N ALA A 91 -33.05 7.22 13.20
CA ALA A 91 -33.77 6.45 14.24
C ALA A 91 -33.53 4.93 14.21
N HIS A 92 -32.39 4.46 13.70
CA HIS A 92 -32.04 3.02 13.66
C HIS A 92 -31.46 2.46 14.97
N GLY A 93 -31.24 3.31 16.01
CA GLY A 93 -30.77 2.86 17.32
C GLY A 93 -29.38 2.24 17.32
N VAL A 94 -28.47 2.75 16.48
CA VAL A 94 -27.08 2.25 16.35
C VAL A 94 -26.24 2.78 17.51
N LYS A 95 -26.36 2.13 18.69
CA LYS A 95 -25.57 2.49 19.87
C LYS A 95 -24.15 1.97 19.80
N GLU A 96 -23.98 0.73 19.34
CA GLU A 96 -22.71 0.05 19.21
C GLU A 96 -22.43 -0.20 17.72
N ARG A 97 -21.19 -0.04 17.29
CA ARG A 97 -20.74 -0.28 15.92
C ARG A 97 -19.55 -1.22 15.96
N ASP A 98 -19.52 -2.12 15.00
CA ASP A 98 -18.47 -3.10 14.83
C ASP A 98 -17.82 -2.91 13.46
N LEU A 99 -16.52 -2.64 13.44
CA LEU A 99 -15.71 -2.47 12.22
C LEU A 99 -15.00 -3.75 11.81
N THR A 100 -15.15 -4.86 12.59
CA THR A 100 -14.42 -6.09 12.30
C THR A 100 -14.84 -6.69 10.97
N VAL A 101 -13.87 -7.32 10.31
CA VAL A 101 -14.06 -8.10 9.07
C VAL A 101 -13.22 -9.36 9.13
N SER A 102 -13.71 -10.43 8.53
CA SER A 102 -12.96 -11.68 8.37
C SER A 102 -12.50 -11.81 6.94
N LEU A 103 -11.19 -12.02 6.73
CA LEU A 103 -10.58 -12.28 5.44
C LEU A 103 -9.69 -13.52 5.56
N PHE A 104 -9.89 -14.50 4.68
CA PHE A 104 -9.10 -15.75 4.64
C PHE A 104 -9.10 -16.53 5.97
N GLY A 105 -10.20 -16.45 6.73
CA GLY A 105 -10.35 -17.13 8.04
C GLY A 105 -9.68 -16.41 9.21
N GLU A 106 -9.10 -15.23 8.99
CA GLU A 106 -8.54 -14.38 10.03
C GLU A 106 -9.40 -13.13 10.24
N ASP A 107 -9.55 -12.71 11.49
CA ASP A 107 -10.33 -11.54 11.88
C ASP A 107 -9.45 -10.28 11.96
N TYR A 108 -9.92 -9.20 11.35
CA TYR A 108 -9.30 -7.90 11.35
C TYR A 108 -10.17 -6.88 12.08
N ALA A 109 -9.55 -6.01 12.88
CA ALA A 109 -10.25 -5.01 13.67
C ALA A 109 -10.99 -3.95 12.84
N SER A 110 -10.69 -3.83 11.57
CA SER A 110 -11.35 -2.90 10.63
C SER A 110 -11.18 -3.35 9.18
N PRO A 111 -12.04 -2.88 8.25
CA PRO A 111 -11.94 -3.19 6.83
C PRO A 111 -10.87 -2.35 6.11
N VAL A 112 -9.87 -1.85 6.82
CA VAL A 112 -8.82 -0.99 6.28
C VAL A 112 -7.47 -1.66 6.43
N LEU A 113 -6.70 -1.73 5.35
CA LEU A 113 -5.29 -2.10 5.33
C LEU A 113 -4.48 -0.91 4.79
N LEU A 114 -3.19 -0.82 5.13
CA LEU A 114 -2.30 0.17 4.51
C LEU A 114 -1.78 -0.39 3.19
N ALA A 115 -2.02 0.35 2.09
CA ALA A 115 -1.57 -0.05 0.75
C ALA A 115 -0.05 -0.10 0.64
N PRO A 116 0.53 -1.00 -0.17
CA PRO A 116 1.95 -1.05 -0.41
C PRO A 116 2.40 0.21 -1.18
N ILE A 117 3.36 0.95 -0.62
CA ILE A 117 4.01 2.09 -1.29
C ILE A 117 5.51 1.88 -1.22
N GLY A 118 6.13 1.79 -2.40
CA GLY A 118 7.58 1.63 -2.53
C GLY A 118 8.33 2.95 -2.39
N ALA A 119 9.66 2.85 -2.18
CA ALA A 119 10.59 3.97 -2.11
C ALA A 119 10.21 5.05 -1.07
N SER A 120 9.56 4.65 0.01
CA SER A 120 9.06 5.52 1.08
C SER A 120 10.17 6.35 1.75
N ALA A 121 11.45 5.92 1.64
CA ALA A 121 12.61 6.69 2.10
C ALA A 121 12.79 8.07 1.40
N LEU A 122 12.06 8.34 0.33
CA LEU A 122 11.93 9.70 -0.22
C LEU A 122 11.30 10.69 0.76
N VAL A 123 10.47 10.19 1.68
CA VAL A 123 9.74 10.98 2.67
C VAL A 123 10.49 10.96 4.00
N ASP A 124 10.86 9.80 4.49
CA ASP A 124 11.65 9.60 5.71
C ASP A 124 12.52 8.35 5.55
N LYS A 125 13.79 8.40 5.98
CA LYS A 125 14.73 7.28 5.84
C LYS A 125 14.25 5.99 6.51
N ASP A 126 13.49 6.09 7.59
CA ASP A 126 12.93 4.99 8.37
C ASP A 126 11.43 4.78 8.08
N ALA A 127 10.92 5.29 6.95
CA ALA A 127 9.50 5.36 6.62
C ALA A 127 8.75 4.02 6.78
N ASP A 128 9.32 2.91 6.32
CA ASP A 128 8.68 1.60 6.42
C ASP A 128 8.51 1.18 7.89
N LEU A 129 9.55 1.36 8.70
CA LEU A 129 9.51 1.03 10.14
C LEU A 129 8.56 1.96 10.91
N LEU A 130 8.54 3.25 10.56
CA LEU A 130 7.63 4.22 11.18
C LEU A 130 6.18 3.90 10.84
N THR A 131 5.90 3.54 9.57
CA THR A 131 4.57 3.12 9.12
C THR A 131 4.15 1.80 9.76
N ALA A 132 5.04 0.82 9.85
CA ALA A 132 4.78 -0.45 10.52
C ALA A 132 4.42 -0.26 12.00
N ARG A 133 5.14 0.61 12.71
CA ARG A 133 4.81 0.96 14.10
C ARG A 133 3.49 1.74 14.22
N ALA A 134 3.12 2.56 13.22
CA ALA A 134 1.81 3.22 13.18
C ALA A 134 0.69 2.20 12.94
N ALA A 135 0.90 1.23 12.04
CA ALA A 135 0.03 0.08 11.83
C ALA A 135 -0.20 -0.70 13.14
N ALA A 136 0.87 -1.08 13.81
CA ALA A 136 0.82 -1.77 15.11
C ALA A 136 0.03 -0.99 16.18
N ALA A 137 0.26 0.33 16.28
CA ALA A 137 -0.41 1.18 17.26
C ALA A 137 -1.89 1.41 16.99
N THR A 138 -2.33 1.24 15.74
CA THR A 138 -3.72 1.48 15.32
C THR A 138 -4.51 0.19 15.09
N GLY A 139 -3.86 -0.97 15.14
CA GLY A 139 -4.46 -2.27 14.85
C GLY A 139 -4.84 -2.45 13.36
N VAL A 140 -4.27 -1.63 12.47
CA VAL A 140 -4.51 -1.69 11.03
C VAL A 140 -3.33 -2.39 10.36
N PRO A 141 -3.51 -3.55 9.72
CA PRO A 141 -2.42 -4.26 9.08
C PRO A 141 -1.89 -3.48 7.88
N MET A 142 -0.61 -3.68 7.56
CA MET A 142 -0.01 -3.09 6.36
C MET A 142 0.34 -4.15 5.33
N VAL A 143 0.26 -3.76 4.05
CA VAL A 143 0.86 -4.53 2.97
C VAL A 143 2.28 -4.02 2.76
N ILE A 144 3.28 -4.82 3.11
CA ILE A 144 4.70 -4.46 2.96
C ILE A 144 5.05 -4.49 1.47
N SER A 145 5.63 -3.39 0.99
CA SER A 145 6.01 -3.29 -0.43
C SER A 145 7.25 -4.11 -0.75
N ASN A 146 7.24 -4.81 -1.88
CA ASN A 146 8.43 -5.42 -2.46
C ASN A 146 9.55 -4.38 -2.76
N GLN A 147 9.16 -3.13 -2.96
CA GLN A 147 10.08 -2.00 -3.15
C GLN A 147 10.28 -1.21 -1.84
N GLY A 148 10.35 -1.92 -0.71
CA GLY A 148 10.59 -1.35 0.60
C GLY A 148 12.01 -0.79 0.78
N CYS A 149 12.15 0.11 1.74
CA CYS A 149 13.41 0.75 2.12
C CYS A 149 14.06 0.10 3.35
N SER A 150 13.36 -0.83 3.99
CA SER A 150 13.83 -1.70 5.08
C SER A 150 13.61 -3.16 4.70
N PRO A 151 14.41 -4.11 5.24
CA PRO A 151 14.14 -5.53 5.04
C PRO A 151 12.72 -5.94 5.47
N LEU A 152 12.19 -6.97 4.83
CA LEU A 152 10.85 -7.51 5.12
C LEU A 152 10.73 -7.89 6.60
N GLU A 153 11.73 -8.60 7.11
CA GLU A 153 11.75 -9.15 8.44
C GLU A 153 11.69 -8.06 9.53
N ASP A 154 12.47 -6.98 9.34
CA ASP A 154 12.48 -5.83 10.25
C ASP A 154 11.14 -5.08 10.24
N THR A 155 10.57 -4.93 9.04
CA THR A 155 9.28 -4.25 8.85
C THR A 155 8.13 -5.09 9.42
N ALA A 156 8.14 -6.41 9.21
CA ALA A 156 7.18 -7.35 9.76
C ALA A 156 7.21 -7.35 11.30
N ALA A 157 8.41 -7.41 11.89
CA ALA A 157 8.58 -7.31 13.34
C ALA A 157 8.03 -6.00 13.91
N ALA A 158 8.23 -4.88 13.20
CA ALA A 158 7.76 -3.57 13.62
C ALA A 158 6.22 -3.41 13.46
N ALA A 159 5.57 -4.18 12.57
CA ALA A 159 4.13 -4.18 12.35
C ALA A 159 3.35 -5.01 13.40
N ALA A 160 4.02 -5.87 14.16
CA ALA A 160 3.37 -6.65 15.21
C ALA A 160 2.80 -5.73 16.31
N PRO A 161 1.59 -5.99 16.86
CA PRO A 161 0.74 -7.17 16.62
C PRO A 161 -0.34 -7.00 15.54
N ALA A 162 -0.38 -5.89 14.79
CA ALA A 162 -1.44 -5.66 13.80
C ALA A 162 -1.37 -6.61 12.58
N GLY A 163 -0.25 -7.28 12.39
CA GLY A 163 -0.02 -8.15 11.25
C GLY A 163 0.40 -7.42 10.00
N HIS A 164 0.75 -8.17 8.98
CA HIS A 164 1.14 -7.65 7.69
C HIS A 164 0.82 -8.64 6.57
N TRP A 165 0.68 -8.13 5.33
CA TRP A 165 0.72 -8.89 4.09
C TRP A 165 1.98 -8.51 3.34
N PHE A 166 2.38 -9.30 2.34
CA PHE A 166 3.55 -8.98 1.51
C PHE A 166 3.13 -8.77 0.06
N GLN A 167 3.54 -7.63 -0.54
CA GLN A 167 3.31 -7.35 -1.95
C GLN A 167 4.52 -7.78 -2.77
N LEU A 168 4.26 -8.59 -3.80
CA LEU A 168 5.22 -9.12 -4.75
C LEU A 168 5.05 -8.46 -6.13
N TYR A 169 6.14 -8.00 -6.72
CA TYR A 169 6.28 -7.84 -8.16
C TYR A 169 6.95 -9.10 -8.73
N TRP A 170 6.40 -9.65 -9.79
CA TRP A 170 6.97 -10.84 -10.41
C TRP A 170 8.28 -10.47 -11.11
N SER A 171 9.38 -11.02 -10.63
CA SER A 171 10.72 -10.84 -11.22
C SER A 171 10.86 -11.63 -12.52
N THR A 172 11.81 -11.21 -13.37
CA THR A 172 12.25 -12.03 -14.51
C THR A 172 13.11 -13.25 -14.10
N ASP A 173 13.51 -13.34 -12.83
CA ASP A 173 14.24 -14.48 -12.24
C ASP A 173 13.29 -15.26 -11.32
N GLU A 174 12.93 -16.48 -11.73
CA GLU A 174 11.96 -17.31 -11.00
C GLU A 174 12.49 -17.78 -9.62
N GLU A 175 13.79 -18.01 -9.48
CA GLU A 175 14.36 -18.38 -8.19
C GLU A 175 14.31 -17.20 -7.18
N LEU A 176 14.36 -15.97 -7.69
CA LEU A 176 14.16 -14.78 -6.87
C LEU A 176 12.69 -14.64 -6.44
N VAL A 177 11.74 -14.96 -7.33
CA VAL A 177 10.31 -15.03 -6.98
C VAL A 177 10.10 -16.02 -5.84
N ASP A 178 10.63 -17.24 -5.97
CA ASP A 178 10.55 -18.27 -4.92
C ASP A 178 11.21 -17.84 -3.61
N SER A 179 12.35 -17.16 -3.69
CA SER A 179 13.05 -16.65 -2.50
C SER A 179 12.20 -15.62 -1.75
N LEU A 180 11.60 -14.67 -2.47
CA LEU A 180 10.73 -13.65 -1.89
C LEU A 180 9.45 -14.24 -1.28
N ILE A 181 8.85 -15.24 -1.93
CA ILE A 181 7.68 -15.97 -1.41
C ILE A 181 8.05 -16.67 -0.09
N ARG A 182 9.13 -17.46 -0.06
CA ARG A 182 9.59 -18.14 1.18
C ARG A 182 9.86 -17.15 2.32
N ARG A 183 10.42 -15.98 2.02
CA ARG A 183 10.64 -14.94 3.02
C ARG A 183 9.32 -14.36 3.55
N ALA A 184 8.35 -14.15 2.66
CA ALA A 184 7.00 -13.71 3.07
C ALA A 184 6.34 -14.73 4.02
N GLU A 185 6.39 -16.02 3.70
CA GLU A 185 5.90 -17.10 4.58
C GLU A 185 6.64 -17.12 5.93
N ALA A 186 7.98 -17.08 5.89
CA ALA A 186 8.81 -17.10 7.09
C ALA A 186 8.59 -15.88 7.99
N SER A 187 8.21 -14.73 7.43
CA SER A 187 7.89 -13.52 8.19
C SER A 187 6.52 -13.56 8.87
N GLY A 188 5.68 -14.56 8.55
CA GLY A 188 4.31 -14.67 9.04
C GLY A 188 3.33 -13.74 8.33
N ALA A 189 3.53 -13.48 7.04
CA ALA A 189 2.58 -12.71 6.24
C ALA A 189 1.21 -13.39 6.19
N GLY A 190 0.13 -12.61 6.35
CA GLY A 190 -1.25 -13.11 6.28
C GLY A 190 -1.75 -13.36 4.86
N ALA A 191 -1.10 -12.78 3.85
CA ALA A 191 -1.38 -13.01 2.42
C ALA A 191 -0.21 -12.55 1.53
N LEU A 192 -0.15 -13.12 0.33
CA LEU A 192 0.74 -12.69 -0.76
C LEU A 192 -0.06 -11.85 -1.76
N VAL A 193 0.32 -10.57 -1.92
CA VAL A 193 -0.34 -9.64 -2.83
C VAL A 193 0.48 -9.48 -4.10
N VAL A 194 0.10 -10.14 -5.18
CA VAL A 194 0.80 -10.07 -6.46
C VAL A 194 0.26 -8.90 -7.28
N THR A 195 1.13 -7.93 -7.57
CA THR A 195 0.75 -6.72 -8.30
C THR A 195 0.95 -6.92 -9.80
N LEU A 196 -0.14 -6.81 -10.57
CA LEU A 196 -0.20 -7.15 -11.99
C LEU A 196 -0.11 -5.92 -12.90
N ASP A 197 -0.48 -4.76 -12.41
CA ASP A 197 -0.60 -3.51 -13.17
C ASP A 197 0.72 -2.77 -13.42
N THR A 198 1.87 -3.33 -12.97
CA THR A 198 3.19 -2.69 -13.07
C THR A 198 4.22 -3.63 -13.71
N THR A 199 3.83 -4.36 -14.74
CA THR A 199 4.77 -5.17 -15.56
C THR A 199 5.70 -4.26 -16.38
N VAL A 200 5.26 -3.04 -16.67
CA VAL A 200 6.06 -1.93 -17.18
C VAL A 200 5.73 -0.65 -16.41
N LEU A 201 6.69 0.27 -16.35
CA LEU A 201 6.48 1.54 -15.65
C LEU A 201 5.62 2.49 -16.49
N GLY A 202 4.52 3.01 -15.93
CA GLY A 202 3.67 4.00 -16.59
C GLY A 202 4.39 5.32 -16.88
N TRP A 203 3.89 6.07 -17.84
CA TRP A 203 4.43 7.40 -18.18
C TRP A 203 4.05 8.43 -17.12
N ARG A 204 5.00 8.80 -16.24
CA ARG A 204 4.80 9.72 -15.10
C ARG A 204 5.51 11.03 -15.34
N PRO A 205 4.84 12.05 -15.91
CA PRO A 205 5.49 13.31 -16.33
C PRO A 205 6.21 14.03 -15.19
N GLN A 206 5.69 13.95 -13.95
CA GLN A 206 6.29 14.62 -12.81
C GLN A 206 7.68 14.05 -12.47
N ASP A 207 7.84 12.72 -12.52
CA ASP A 207 9.09 12.03 -12.29
C ASP A 207 10.05 12.24 -13.49
N LEU A 208 9.52 12.09 -14.71
CA LEU A 208 10.27 12.21 -15.95
C LEU A 208 10.83 13.64 -16.14
N THR A 209 10.04 14.67 -15.90
CA THR A 209 10.47 16.07 -15.96
C THR A 209 11.62 16.38 -14.99
N LEU A 210 11.64 15.70 -13.84
CA LEU A 210 12.70 15.82 -12.85
C LEU A 210 13.88 14.88 -13.11
N GLY A 211 13.78 13.97 -14.10
CA GLY A 211 14.76 12.91 -14.31
C GLY A 211 14.99 12.11 -13.03
N SER A 212 13.93 11.84 -12.27
CA SER A 212 14.04 11.28 -10.92
C SER A 212 13.29 9.96 -10.79
N LEU A 213 14.06 8.87 -10.75
CA LEU A 213 13.57 7.55 -10.37
C LEU A 213 14.28 7.13 -9.06
N PRO A 214 13.57 6.92 -7.93
CA PRO A 214 14.21 6.65 -6.64
C PRO A 214 15.08 5.40 -6.66
N PHE A 215 14.66 4.37 -7.37
CA PHE A 215 15.40 3.10 -7.50
C PHE A 215 16.78 3.26 -8.12
N SER A 216 16.93 4.17 -9.10
CA SER A 216 18.23 4.49 -9.72
C SER A 216 19.24 5.12 -8.74
N ARG A 217 18.80 5.41 -7.52
CA ARG A 217 19.59 5.95 -6.41
C ARG A 217 19.69 4.99 -5.23
N GLY A 218 19.28 3.73 -5.42
CA GLY A 218 19.29 2.69 -4.41
C GLY A 218 18.15 2.76 -3.39
N GLN A 219 17.18 3.66 -3.57
CA GLN A 219 16.03 3.77 -2.68
C GLN A 219 14.94 2.77 -3.08
N GLY A 220 14.36 2.06 -2.11
CA GLY A 220 13.28 1.11 -2.37
C GLY A 220 13.74 -0.25 -2.91
N ILE A 221 14.97 -0.66 -2.64
CA ILE A 221 15.50 -1.98 -3.06
C ILE A 221 15.97 -2.84 -1.87
N ALA A 222 15.56 -2.51 -0.65
CA ALA A 222 16.04 -3.22 0.53
C ALA A 222 15.59 -4.69 0.58
N GLN A 223 14.40 -5.01 0.05
CA GLN A 223 13.92 -6.39 -0.05
C GLN A 223 14.85 -7.25 -0.92
N TYR A 224 15.40 -6.66 -1.96
CA TYR A 224 16.34 -7.30 -2.88
C TYR A 224 17.74 -7.38 -2.29
N THR A 225 18.29 -6.28 -1.77
CA THR A 225 19.64 -6.28 -1.20
C THR A 225 19.78 -7.05 0.10
N SER A 226 18.69 -7.43 0.76
CA SER A 226 18.64 -8.37 1.89
C SER A 226 18.38 -9.82 1.44
N ASP A 227 18.14 -10.08 0.15
CA ASP A 227 17.88 -11.41 -0.39
C ASP A 227 19.16 -12.07 -0.90
N SER A 228 19.42 -13.32 -0.49
CA SER A 228 20.65 -14.05 -0.86
C SER A 228 20.71 -14.36 -2.36
N ARG A 229 19.59 -14.79 -2.96
CA ARG A 229 19.53 -15.08 -4.40
C ARG A 229 19.81 -13.82 -5.21
N TYR A 230 19.20 -12.72 -4.84
CA TYR A 230 19.43 -11.45 -5.52
C TYR A 230 20.90 -11.00 -5.41
N MET A 231 21.51 -11.10 -4.23
CA MET A 231 22.91 -10.74 -4.06
C MET A 231 23.87 -11.67 -4.82
N ASP A 232 23.51 -12.92 -5.06
CA ASP A 232 24.28 -13.82 -5.93
C ASP A 232 24.18 -13.39 -7.41
N MET A 233 23.01 -12.92 -7.88
CA MET A 233 22.86 -12.32 -9.20
C MET A 233 23.75 -11.06 -9.33
N VAL A 234 23.78 -10.19 -8.33
CA VAL A 234 24.65 -9.00 -8.29
C VAL A 234 26.13 -9.39 -8.39
N ARG A 235 26.58 -10.37 -7.60
CA ARG A 235 27.97 -10.85 -7.63
C ARG A 235 28.34 -11.49 -8.97
N THR A 236 27.40 -12.21 -9.58
CA THR A 236 27.58 -12.80 -10.91
C THR A 236 27.73 -11.72 -11.97
N LYS A 237 26.91 -10.68 -11.92
CA LYS A 237 27.03 -9.51 -12.80
C LYS A 237 28.38 -8.81 -12.66
N ILE A 238 28.86 -8.59 -11.43
CA ILE A 238 30.18 -7.98 -11.17
C ILE A 238 31.30 -8.84 -11.78
N ARG A 239 31.23 -10.16 -11.62
CA ARG A 239 32.23 -11.10 -12.17
C ARG A 239 32.23 -11.16 -13.69
N GLY A 240 31.05 -11.04 -14.32
CA GLY A 240 30.87 -11.04 -15.76
C GLY A 240 31.13 -9.69 -16.44
N ALA A 241 31.15 -8.59 -15.68
CA ALA A 241 31.51 -7.28 -16.20
C ALA A 241 33.04 -7.24 -16.42
N GLY A 242 33.49 -7.62 -17.60
CA GLY A 242 34.83 -7.30 -18.09
C GLY A 242 35.03 -5.79 -18.11
N SER A 243 36.27 -5.32 -18.33
CA SER A 243 36.69 -3.91 -18.28
C SER A 243 35.97 -2.93 -19.24
N ASP A 244 34.94 -3.38 -19.94
CA ASP A 244 34.26 -2.65 -21.03
C ASP A 244 33.01 -1.87 -20.62
N SER A 245 32.71 -1.70 -19.33
CA SER A 245 31.53 -0.93 -18.87
C SER A 245 31.80 0.58 -18.74
N SER A 246 32.60 1.16 -19.61
CA SER A 246 32.72 2.61 -19.75
C SER A 246 31.62 3.19 -20.65
N GLY A 247 30.35 3.01 -20.26
CA GLY A 247 29.29 3.88 -20.74
C GLY A 247 29.67 5.33 -20.34
N ASP A 248 29.36 6.28 -21.21
CA ASP A 248 29.66 7.72 -21.12
C ASP A 248 29.11 8.37 -19.83
N VAL A 249 29.64 7.98 -18.67
CA VAL A 249 29.25 8.52 -17.36
C VAL A 249 29.88 9.89 -17.20
N ARG A 250 29.10 10.94 -17.48
CA ARG A 250 29.54 12.31 -17.18
C ARG A 250 29.72 12.47 -15.68
N ILE A 251 30.93 12.78 -15.25
CA ILE A 251 31.22 13.10 -13.85
C ILE A 251 30.62 14.47 -13.52
N THR A 252 29.53 14.47 -12.78
CA THR A 252 28.81 15.69 -12.36
C THR A 252 28.56 15.63 -10.85
N PRO A 253 28.32 16.75 -10.16
CA PRO A 253 27.90 16.74 -8.77
C PRO A 253 26.65 15.86 -8.50
N ALA A 254 25.73 15.81 -9.48
CA ALA A 254 24.54 14.97 -9.39
C ALA A 254 24.87 13.47 -9.48
N ALA A 255 25.85 13.07 -10.30
CA ALA A 255 26.34 11.70 -10.37
C ALA A 255 27.02 11.30 -9.05
N ALA A 256 27.85 12.15 -8.47
CA ALA A 256 28.48 11.92 -7.16
C ALA A 256 27.42 11.79 -6.05
N ALA A 257 26.39 12.64 -6.04
CA ALA A 257 25.28 12.55 -5.08
C ALA A 257 24.48 11.25 -5.26
N SER A 258 24.33 10.76 -6.50
CA SER A 258 23.65 9.47 -6.76
C SER A 258 24.46 8.29 -6.25
N LEU A 259 25.78 8.28 -6.47
CA LEU A 259 26.68 7.25 -5.92
C LEU A 259 26.66 7.24 -4.39
N LEU A 260 26.71 8.43 -3.75
CA LEU A 260 26.57 8.54 -2.31
C LEU A 260 25.23 8.02 -1.81
N SER A 261 24.14 8.29 -2.54
CA SER A 261 22.81 7.77 -2.23
C SER A 261 22.78 6.23 -2.32
N MET A 262 23.27 5.63 -3.40
CA MET A 262 23.37 4.18 -3.55
C MET A 262 24.17 3.55 -2.39
N ALA A 263 25.33 4.15 -2.06
CA ALA A 263 26.18 3.65 -0.98
C ALA A 263 25.50 3.73 0.41
N ARG A 264 24.66 4.73 0.64
CA ARG A 264 23.93 4.90 1.91
C ARG A 264 22.73 3.94 2.05
N HIS A 265 22.07 3.60 0.95
CA HIS A 265 20.92 2.71 0.97
C HIS A 265 21.29 1.23 0.79
N HIS A 266 22.54 0.93 0.45
CA HIS A 266 23.05 -0.43 0.39
C HIS A 266 23.44 -0.92 1.80
N PRO A 267 23.19 -2.19 2.14
CA PRO A 267 23.58 -2.75 3.44
C PRO A 267 25.07 -2.55 3.77
N GLY A 268 25.38 -2.30 5.05
CA GLY A 268 26.74 -2.15 5.54
C GLY A 268 27.19 -0.71 5.71
N ARG A 269 28.54 -0.51 5.75
CA ARG A 269 29.12 0.82 6.01
C ARG A 269 29.22 1.65 4.73
N THR A 270 28.68 2.86 4.72
CA THR A 270 28.68 3.77 3.56
C THR A 270 30.07 3.96 2.93
N LEU A 271 31.14 4.13 3.74
CA LEU A 271 32.51 4.29 3.21
C LEU A 271 33.00 3.05 2.46
N ARG A 272 32.68 1.85 2.95
CA ARG A 272 33.01 0.60 2.25
C ARG A 272 32.20 0.50 0.95
N ASN A 273 30.93 0.85 1.01
CA ASN A 273 30.05 0.81 -0.14
C ASN A 273 30.47 1.80 -1.24
N LEU A 274 31.02 2.97 -0.90
CA LEU A 274 31.58 3.92 -1.87
C LEU A 274 32.79 3.36 -2.63
N LEU A 275 33.53 2.44 -2.03
CA LEU A 275 34.71 1.79 -2.64
C LEU A 275 34.37 0.46 -3.32
N SER A 276 33.12 0.00 -3.23
CA SER A 276 32.64 -1.28 -3.80
C SER A 276 31.82 -1.04 -5.06
N PRO A 277 31.90 -1.92 -6.06
CA PRO A 277 31.00 -1.90 -7.21
C PRO A 277 29.58 -2.40 -6.87
N GLU A 278 29.40 -3.09 -5.73
CA GLU A 278 28.12 -3.75 -5.37
C GLU A 278 26.91 -2.81 -5.38
N PRO A 279 26.93 -1.60 -4.77
CA PRO A 279 25.74 -0.75 -4.73
C PRO A 279 25.23 -0.35 -6.11
N ARG A 280 26.17 -0.08 -7.04
CA ARG A 280 25.82 0.24 -8.44
C ARG A 280 25.29 -0.99 -9.17
N ALA A 281 25.99 -2.11 -9.06
CA ALA A 281 25.58 -3.36 -9.68
C ALA A 281 24.23 -3.84 -9.14
N ALA A 282 23.92 -3.63 -7.85
CA ALA A 282 22.61 -3.92 -7.27
C ALA A 282 21.51 -3.06 -7.94
N VAL A 283 21.71 -1.75 -8.07
CA VAL A 283 20.73 -0.89 -8.75
C VAL A 283 20.51 -1.33 -10.20
N GLU A 284 21.57 -1.62 -10.94
CA GLU A 284 21.49 -2.06 -12.35
C GLU A 284 20.82 -3.44 -12.48
N THR A 285 21.08 -4.38 -11.56
CA THR A 285 20.40 -5.68 -11.51
C THR A 285 18.92 -5.48 -11.22
N PHE A 286 18.56 -4.64 -10.24
CA PHE A 286 17.17 -4.33 -9.90
C PHE A 286 16.40 -3.82 -11.11
N LEU A 287 16.91 -2.80 -11.80
CA LEU A 287 16.24 -2.20 -12.96
C LEU A 287 16.01 -3.20 -14.11
N GLY A 288 16.82 -4.25 -14.20
CA GLY A 288 16.67 -5.30 -15.22
C GLY A 288 15.79 -6.48 -14.81
N THR A 289 15.42 -6.60 -13.51
CA THR A 289 14.79 -7.85 -13.03
C THR A 289 13.53 -7.65 -12.18
N TYR A 290 13.24 -6.44 -11.67
CA TYR A 290 12.17 -6.23 -10.68
C TYR A 290 10.75 -6.39 -11.22
N SER A 291 10.55 -6.31 -12.53
CA SER A 291 9.25 -6.49 -13.17
C SER A 291 9.39 -7.31 -14.44
N ASN A 292 8.38 -8.13 -14.72
CA ASN A 292 8.35 -9.04 -15.86
C ASN A 292 7.27 -8.63 -16.86
N PRO A 293 7.63 -8.03 -18.01
CA PRO A 293 6.65 -7.70 -19.05
C PRO A 293 6.00 -8.94 -19.70
N GLY A 294 6.60 -10.12 -19.53
CA GLY A 294 6.09 -11.39 -20.04
C GLY A 294 5.17 -12.11 -19.07
N LEU A 295 4.81 -11.51 -17.91
CA LEU A 295 3.91 -12.13 -16.96
C LEU A 295 2.55 -12.42 -17.58
N ASP A 296 2.11 -13.67 -17.49
CA ASP A 296 0.84 -14.16 -18.01
C ASP A 296 0.06 -15.00 -16.98
N TRP A 297 -1.12 -15.44 -17.34
CA TRP A 297 -2.00 -16.22 -16.48
C TRP A 297 -1.48 -17.61 -16.15
N ASP A 298 -0.71 -18.22 -17.05
CA ASP A 298 -0.12 -19.55 -16.84
C ASP A 298 0.97 -19.49 -15.77
N MET A 299 1.77 -18.43 -15.77
CA MET A 299 2.74 -18.16 -14.71
C MET A 299 2.02 -17.92 -13.37
N LEU A 300 0.95 -17.12 -13.35
CA LEU A 300 0.17 -16.86 -12.13
C LEU A 300 -0.48 -18.12 -11.56
N ALA A 301 -0.94 -19.04 -12.41
CA ALA A 301 -1.52 -20.31 -11.99
C ALA A 301 -0.53 -21.18 -11.17
N THR A 302 0.79 -21.03 -11.38
CA THR A 302 1.81 -21.76 -10.61
C THR A 302 1.89 -21.37 -9.13
N LEU A 303 1.31 -20.26 -8.72
CA LEU A 303 1.40 -19.76 -7.34
C LEU A 303 0.83 -20.75 -6.32
N ARG A 304 -0.20 -21.49 -6.67
CA ARG A 304 -0.81 -22.48 -5.77
C ARG A 304 0.13 -23.61 -5.35
N ASP A 305 1.10 -23.92 -6.20
CA ASP A 305 2.13 -24.92 -5.91
C ASP A 305 3.34 -24.32 -5.18
N ARG A 306 3.45 -22.98 -5.14
CA ARG A 306 4.62 -22.25 -4.61
C ARG A 306 4.41 -21.67 -3.21
N THR A 307 3.16 -21.51 -2.77
CA THR A 307 2.85 -20.92 -1.46
C THR A 307 1.59 -21.48 -0.83
N SER A 308 1.61 -21.56 0.51
CA SER A 308 0.42 -21.84 1.34
C SER A 308 -0.33 -20.57 1.75
N LEU A 309 0.22 -19.39 1.49
CA LEU A 309 -0.44 -18.13 1.81
C LEU A 309 -1.68 -17.90 0.94
N PRO A 310 -2.71 -17.24 1.44
CA PRO A 310 -3.75 -16.64 0.61
C PRO A 310 -3.13 -15.75 -0.48
N VAL A 311 -3.56 -15.95 -1.74
CA VAL A 311 -3.06 -15.23 -2.91
C VAL A 311 -4.06 -14.15 -3.31
N VAL A 312 -3.59 -12.91 -3.37
CA VAL A 312 -4.40 -11.74 -3.72
C VAL A 312 -3.83 -11.09 -4.98
N PHE A 313 -4.60 -11.03 -6.05
CA PHE A 313 -4.16 -10.33 -7.26
C PHE A 313 -4.59 -8.88 -7.24
N LYS A 314 -3.63 -7.98 -7.42
CA LYS A 314 -3.85 -6.53 -7.35
C LYS A 314 -3.60 -5.87 -8.71
N GLY A 315 -4.50 -4.94 -9.09
CA GLY A 315 -4.37 -4.18 -10.34
C GLY A 315 -5.38 -4.56 -11.41
N ILE A 316 -6.43 -5.27 -11.03
CA ILE A 316 -7.48 -5.73 -11.93
C ILE A 316 -8.60 -4.69 -11.98
N LEU A 317 -9.09 -4.39 -13.20
CA LEU A 317 -10.17 -3.44 -13.48
C LEU A 317 -11.25 -4.03 -14.38
N ASP A 318 -10.95 -5.11 -15.07
CA ASP A 318 -11.84 -5.78 -16.00
C ASP A 318 -12.57 -6.96 -15.32
N PRO A 319 -13.90 -7.13 -15.51
CA PRO A 319 -14.66 -8.23 -14.92
C PRO A 319 -14.21 -9.64 -15.39
N GLU A 320 -13.82 -9.80 -16.67
CA GLU A 320 -13.35 -11.08 -17.21
C GLU A 320 -11.96 -11.44 -16.63
N ASP A 321 -11.07 -10.44 -16.46
CA ASP A 321 -9.80 -10.64 -15.79
C ASP A 321 -9.98 -10.98 -14.29
N ALA A 322 -10.97 -10.41 -13.63
CA ALA A 322 -11.31 -10.74 -12.25
C ALA A 322 -11.82 -12.19 -12.13
N GLU A 323 -12.70 -12.63 -13.04
CA GLU A 323 -13.16 -14.02 -13.09
C GLU A 323 -11.99 -14.98 -13.34
N ARG A 324 -11.11 -14.65 -14.30
CA ARG A 324 -9.93 -15.44 -14.59
C ARG A 324 -8.96 -15.52 -13.41
N ALA A 325 -8.81 -14.44 -12.65
CA ALA A 325 -7.98 -14.41 -11.45
C ALA A 325 -8.43 -15.49 -10.43
N PHE A 326 -9.72 -15.59 -10.16
CA PHE A 326 -10.26 -16.64 -9.29
C PHE A 326 -10.12 -18.02 -9.92
N ALA A 327 -10.31 -18.16 -11.23
CA ALA A 327 -10.16 -19.43 -11.93
C ALA A 327 -8.72 -19.99 -11.85
N VAL A 328 -7.69 -19.14 -11.85
CA VAL A 328 -6.29 -19.57 -11.68
C VAL A 328 -5.86 -19.63 -10.21
N GLY A 329 -6.78 -19.41 -9.28
CA GLY A 329 -6.57 -19.71 -7.86
C GLY A 329 -6.31 -18.50 -6.97
N ALA A 330 -6.69 -17.28 -7.33
CA ALA A 330 -6.70 -16.17 -6.37
C ALA A 330 -7.75 -16.39 -5.28
N ASP A 331 -7.42 -16.01 -4.02
CA ASP A 331 -8.37 -15.97 -2.91
C ASP A 331 -9.11 -14.64 -2.85
N ALA A 332 -8.52 -13.60 -3.42
CA ALA A 332 -9.13 -12.28 -3.54
C ALA A 332 -8.52 -11.46 -4.68
N VAL A 333 -9.24 -10.41 -5.06
CA VAL A 333 -8.80 -9.41 -6.02
C VAL A 333 -8.81 -8.03 -5.35
N VAL A 334 -7.73 -7.25 -5.52
CA VAL A 334 -7.73 -5.81 -5.26
C VAL A 334 -8.04 -5.08 -6.56
N VAL A 335 -9.24 -4.54 -6.66
CA VAL A 335 -9.64 -3.67 -7.76
C VAL A 335 -8.86 -2.35 -7.65
N SER A 336 -7.98 -2.10 -8.62
CA SER A 336 -6.96 -1.06 -8.50
C SER A 336 -6.49 -0.58 -9.87
N ASN A 337 -6.28 0.73 -10.01
CA ASN A 337 -5.54 1.33 -11.12
C ASN A 337 -4.20 1.94 -10.65
N HIS A 338 -3.63 1.38 -9.56
CA HIS A 338 -2.37 1.85 -8.98
C HIS A 338 -2.40 3.33 -8.56
N GLY A 339 -3.57 3.83 -8.17
CA GLY A 339 -3.74 5.24 -7.81
C GLY A 339 -3.62 6.20 -8.99
N GLY A 340 -3.94 5.75 -10.21
CA GLY A 340 -3.82 6.53 -11.44
C GLY A 340 -2.38 6.73 -11.91
N ARG A 341 -1.47 5.78 -11.62
CA ARG A 341 -0.03 5.93 -11.90
C ARG A 341 0.46 5.10 -13.09
N GLN A 342 -0.41 4.29 -13.73
CA GLN A 342 -0.04 3.37 -14.80
C GLN A 342 -0.64 3.77 -16.15
N VAL A 343 -1.95 3.75 -16.28
CA VAL A 343 -2.65 4.15 -17.51
C VAL A 343 -3.42 5.44 -17.23
N ASP A 344 -3.16 6.48 -18.00
CA ASP A 344 -3.98 7.70 -17.94
C ASP A 344 -5.22 7.56 -18.82
N GLY A 345 -6.36 8.10 -18.38
CA GLY A 345 -7.65 7.89 -19.05
C GLY A 345 -8.28 6.50 -18.80
N SER A 346 -7.78 5.75 -17.82
CA SER A 346 -8.38 4.48 -17.39
C SER A 346 -9.68 4.71 -16.59
N VAL A 347 -10.50 3.67 -16.49
CA VAL A 347 -11.67 3.64 -15.60
C VAL A 347 -11.26 3.85 -14.14
N SER A 348 -12.12 4.49 -13.35
CA SER A 348 -11.91 4.58 -11.90
C SER A 348 -12.03 3.20 -11.24
N SER A 349 -11.25 2.98 -10.18
CA SER A 349 -11.31 1.70 -9.47
C SER A 349 -12.67 1.46 -8.81
N LEU A 350 -13.38 2.50 -8.37
CA LEU A 350 -14.71 2.36 -7.77
C LEU A 350 -15.77 1.98 -8.82
N ASP A 351 -15.71 2.56 -10.02
CA ASP A 351 -16.61 2.17 -11.11
C ASP A 351 -16.33 0.73 -11.57
N ALA A 352 -15.04 0.36 -11.67
CA ALA A 352 -14.63 -1.02 -11.97
C ALA A 352 -15.11 -2.01 -10.89
N LEU A 353 -15.02 -1.65 -9.60
CA LEU A 353 -15.54 -2.48 -8.50
C LEU A 353 -17.04 -2.81 -8.69
N ILE A 354 -17.83 -1.82 -9.05
CA ILE A 354 -19.27 -2.01 -9.25
C ILE A 354 -19.55 -3.01 -10.39
N GLU A 355 -18.83 -2.89 -11.50
CA GLU A 355 -18.96 -3.79 -12.66
C GLU A 355 -18.48 -5.20 -12.31
N ILE A 356 -17.31 -5.33 -11.66
CA ILE A 356 -16.76 -6.63 -11.23
C ILE A 356 -17.71 -7.31 -10.23
N ARG A 357 -18.23 -6.57 -9.23
CA ARG A 357 -19.16 -7.12 -8.25
C ARG A 357 -20.47 -7.59 -8.91
N ARG A 358 -20.97 -6.82 -9.90
CA ARG A 358 -22.17 -7.21 -10.68
C ARG A 358 -21.92 -8.48 -11.50
N HIS A 359 -20.73 -8.64 -12.06
CA HIS A 359 -20.35 -9.80 -12.88
C HIS A 359 -20.16 -11.07 -12.03
N LEU A 360 -19.42 -10.95 -10.91
CA LEU A 360 -19.03 -12.10 -10.10
C LEU A 360 -20.04 -12.48 -8.99
N GLY A 361 -20.99 -11.59 -8.65
CA GLY A 361 -21.88 -11.80 -7.50
C GLY A 361 -21.21 -11.49 -6.17
N ASP A 362 -21.80 -11.94 -5.05
CA ASP A 362 -21.41 -11.53 -3.68
C ASP A 362 -20.35 -12.42 -3.04
N GLU A 363 -20.12 -13.63 -3.53
CA GLU A 363 -19.23 -14.63 -2.91
C GLU A 363 -17.74 -14.29 -3.00
N PRO A 364 -17.18 -13.84 -4.15
CA PRO A 364 -15.75 -13.58 -4.28
C PRO A 364 -15.30 -12.40 -3.42
N THR A 365 -14.15 -12.55 -2.74
CA THR A 365 -13.56 -11.47 -1.93
C THR A 365 -12.95 -10.39 -2.81
N LEU A 366 -13.50 -9.18 -2.74
CA LEU A 366 -13.02 -8.02 -3.49
C LEU A 366 -12.55 -6.92 -2.55
N LEU A 367 -11.31 -6.50 -2.71
CA LEU A 367 -10.75 -5.34 -2.05
C LEU A 367 -10.69 -4.17 -3.04
N LEU A 368 -10.63 -2.95 -2.53
CA LEU A 368 -10.51 -1.75 -3.35
C LEU A 368 -9.36 -0.87 -2.89
N ASP A 369 -8.59 -0.36 -3.82
CA ASP A 369 -7.76 0.82 -3.58
C ASP A 369 -7.97 1.88 -4.68
N SER A 370 -7.13 2.90 -4.70
CA SER A 370 -7.18 4.05 -5.59
C SER A 370 -8.33 5.01 -5.31
N GLY A 371 -7.98 6.24 -4.99
CA GLY A 371 -8.94 7.30 -4.75
C GLY A 371 -9.41 7.49 -3.30
N ILE A 372 -9.26 6.52 -2.41
CA ILE A 372 -9.69 6.61 -1.01
C ILE A 372 -8.85 7.67 -0.27
N ARG A 373 -9.53 8.58 0.44
CA ARG A 373 -8.93 9.66 1.24
C ARG A 373 -9.48 9.76 2.65
N THR A 374 -10.73 9.33 2.87
CA THR A 374 -11.50 9.60 4.09
C THR A 374 -12.27 8.35 4.52
N GLY A 375 -12.77 8.32 5.76
CA GLY A 375 -13.63 7.24 6.23
C GLY A 375 -14.96 7.16 5.48
N ARG A 376 -15.45 8.29 4.98
CA ARG A 376 -16.61 8.32 4.09
C ARG A 376 -16.35 7.58 2.77
N ASP A 377 -15.16 7.72 2.18
CA ASP A 377 -14.81 6.98 0.96
C ASP A 377 -14.77 5.47 1.23
N VAL A 378 -14.24 5.06 2.39
CA VAL A 378 -14.28 3.66 2.83
C VAL A 378 -15.73 3.16 2.92
N ALA A 379 -16.61 3.91 3.57
CA ALA A 379 -18.03 3.53 3.69
C ALA A 379 -18.72 3.38 2.33
N VAL A 380 -18.41 4.24 1.35
CA VAL A 380 -18.92 4.14 -0.02
C VAL A 380 -18.42 2.88 -0.71
N ALA A 381 -17.12 2.58 -0.61
CA ALA A 381 -16.53 1.38 -1.20
C ALA A 381 -17.18 0.10 -0.66
N LEU A 382 -17.35 0.00 0.67
CA LEU A 382 -18.00 -1.13 1.33
C LEU A 382 -19.48 -1.26 0.93
N ALA A 383 -20.20 -0.13 0.85
CA ALA A 383 -21.61 -0.13 0.42
C ALA A 383 -21.78 -0.57 -1.04
N LEU A 384 -20.77 -0.36 -1.88
CA LEU A 384 -20.77 -0.73 -3.30
C LEU A 384 -20.12 -2.10 -3.58
N GLY A 385 -19.75 -2.84 -2.53
CA GLY A 385 -19.38 -4.24 -2.67
C GLY A 385 -17.93 -4.59 -2.39
N ALA A 386 -17.10 -3.67 -1.89
CA ALA A 386 -15.80 -4.05 -1.35
C ALA A 386 -15.96 -4.79 -0.02
N ASP A 387 -15.10 -5.78 0.26
CA ASP A 387 -14.99 -6.45 1.55
C ASP A 387 -14.04 -5.70 2.48
N ALA A 388 -12.97 -5.15 1.91
CA ALA A 388 -12.01 -4.30 2.59
C ALA A 388 -11.37 -3.30 1.61
N VAL A 389 -10.59 -2.37 2.13
CA VAL A 389 -9.92 -1.34 1.32
C VAL A 389 -8.47 -1.18 1.69
N LEU A 390 -7.65 -0.71 0.74
CA LEU A 390 -6.26 -0.36 0.99
C LEU A 390 -6.10 1.16 0.93
N LEU A 391 -5.64 1.74 2.05
CA LEU A 391 -5.38 3.17 2.19
C LEU A 391 -3.96 3.47 1.73
N GLY A 392 -3.79 4.31 0.71
CA GLY A 392 -2.48 4.65 0.12
C GLY A 392 -1.96 6.03 0.55
N ARG A 393 -2.00 7.00 -0.37
CA ARG A 393 -1.45 8.36 -0.16
C ARG A 393 -1.73 9.01 1.19
N PRO A 394 -2.92 8.87 1.83
CA PRO A 394 -3.21 9.55 3.09
C PRO A 394 -2.21 9.23 4.21
N TRP A 395 -1.84 7.95 4.42
CA TRP A 395 -0.88 7.62 5.46
C TRP A 395 0.52 8.15 5.15
N MET A 396 0.93 8.14 3.87
CA MET A 396 2.21 8.69 3.43
C MET A 396 2.26 10.22 3.63
N TYR A 397 1.14 10.90 3.41
CA TYR A 397 1.03 12.33 3.71
C TYR A 397 1.15 12.61 5.21
N GLY A 398 0.48 11.80 6.03
CA GLY A 398 0.62 11.88 7.49
C GLY A 398 2.07 11.67 7.96
N LEU A 399 2.73 10.66 7.41
CA LEU A 399 4.13 10.38 7.67
C LEU A 399 5.04 11.57 7.31
N ALA A 400 4.80 12.21 6.15
CA ALA A 400 5.56 13.38 5.71
C ALA A 400 5.39 14.58 6.64
N VAL A 401 4.20 14.78 7.20
CA VAL A 401 3.87 15.95 8.06
C VAL A 401 4.41 15.79 9.48
N ALA A 402 4.26 14.60 10.08
CA ALA A 402 4.55 14.41 11.50
C ALA A 402 5.12 13.01 11.83
N GLY A 403 5.81 12.37 10.88
CA GLY A 403 6.45 11.06 11.08
C GLY A 403 5.42 9.99 11.47
N ARG A 404 5.83 9.04 12.31
CA ARG A 404 4.98 7.97 12.84
C ARG A 404 3.65 8.51 13.38
N ARG A 405 3.71 9.56 14.21
CA ARG A 405 2.51 10.14 14.82
C ARG A 405 1.52 10.68 13.77
N GLY A 406 2.03 11.27 12.68
CA GLY A 406 1.20 11.73 11.59
C GLY A 406 0.48 10.60 10.86
N ALA A 407 1.17 9.49 10.61
CA ALA A 407 0.56 8.29 10.03
C ALA A 407 -0.53 7.70 10.97
N GLU A 408 -0.23 7.57 12.27
CA GLU A 408 -1.20 7.12 13.30
C GLU A 408 -2.46 7.99 13.32
N GLU A 409 -2.30 9.32 13.36
CA GLU A 409 -3.43 10.24 13.40
C GLU A 409 -4.29 10.19 12.14
N VAL A 410 -3.68 10.01 10.95
CA VAL A 410 -4.43 9.82 9.69
C VAL A 410 -5.24 8.53 9.73
N ILE A 411 -4.65 7.42 10.13
CA ILE A 411 -5.36 6.13 10.25
C ILE A 411 -6.53 6.27 11.24
N GLN A 412 -6.29 6.85 12.42
CA GLN A 412 -7.32 7.09 13.42
C GLN A 412 -8.46 7.99 12.91
N ASN A 413 -8.14 9.03 12.11
CA ASN A 413 -9.13 9.92 11.52
C ASN A 413 -10.03 9.16 10.52
N VAL A 414 -9.43 8.32 9.66
CA VAL A 414 -10.18 7.51 8.68
C VAL A 414 -11.11 6.52 9.39
N LEU A 415 -10.62 5.80 10.41
CA LEU A 415 -11.44 4.86 11.18
C LEU A 415 -12.56 5.58 11.96
N ALA A 416 -12.25 6.71 12.55
CA ALA A 416 -13.22 7.52 13.28
C ALA A 416 -14.36 8.02 12.37
N GLU A 417 -14.02 8.54 11.19
CA GLU A 417 -15.00 9.01 10.22
C GLU A 417 -15.83 7.87 9.65
N LEU A 418 -15.21 6.69 9.39
CA LEU A 418 -15.92 5.48 8.95
C LEU A 418 -16.98 5.09 9.98
N GLU A 419 -16.60 4.96 11.26
CA GLU A 419 -17.51 4.56 12.33
C GLU A 419 -18.67 5.55 12.50
N LEU A 420 -18.39 6.86 12.48
CA LEU A 420 -19.43 7.89 12.55
C LEU A 420 -20.35 7.84 11.33
N THR A 421 -19.81 7.61 10.14
CA THR A 421 -20.59 7.47 8.91
C THR A 421 -21.52 6.26 8.98
N MET A 422 -21.03 5.13 9.47
CA MET A 422 -21.84 3.92 9.72
C MET A 422 -23.02 4.23 10.66
N ALA A 423 -22.75 4.87 11.77
CA ALA A 423 -23.81 5.25 12.73
C ALA A 423 -24.89 6.11 12.08
N LEU A 424 -24.51 7.13 11.32
CA LEU A 424 -25.41 8.06 10.63
C LEU A 424 -26.16 7.41 9.45
N CYS A 425 -25.60 6.34 8.87
CA CYS A 425 -26.27 5.53 7.84
C CYS A 425 -27.14 4.41 8.43
N GLY A 426 -27.16 4.24 9.75
CA GLY A 426 -27.95 3.19 10.43
C GLY A 426 -27.33 1.81 10.37
N ALA A 427 -26.04 1.68 10.01
CA ALA A 427 -25.31 0.42 9.95
C ALA A 427 -24.63 0.10 11.27
N LYS A 428 -24.86 -1.12 11.82
CA LYS A 428 -24.26 -1.58 13.08
C LYS A 428 -22.89 -2.23 12.89
N ASN A 429 -22.64 -2.77 11.73
CA ASN A 429 -21.39 -3.44 11.36
C ASN A 429 -21.08 -3.22 9.86
N VAL A 430 -19.91 -3.69 9.43
CA VAL A 430 -19.47 -3.55 8.03
C VAL A 430 -20.43 -4.22 7.05
N ALA A 431 -20.96 -5.41 7.38
CA ALA A 431 -21.96 -6.09 6.55
C ALA A 431 -23.24 -5.25 6.38
N GLY A 432 -23.63 -4.48 7.40
CA GLY A 432 -24.77 -3.56 7.35
C GLY A 432 -24.56 -2.39 6.39
N LEU A 433 -23.32 -2.04 6.06
CA LEU A 433 -23.05 -1.02 5.03
C LEU A 433 -23.44 -1.46 3.62
N ARG A 434 -23.32 -2.75 3.28
CA ARG A 434 -23.78 -3.29 1.99
C ARG A 434 -25.28 -3.08 1.74
N GLY A 435 -26.08 -3.01 2.81
CA GLY A 435 -27.49 -2.67 2.74
C GLY A 435 -27.78 -1.16 2.70
N THR A 436 -26.76 -0.33 2.79
CA THR A 436 -26.92 1.13 2.75
C THR A 436 -27.19 1.59 1.32
N ARG A 437 -28.30 2.35 1.15
CA ARG A 437 -28.63 2.91 -0.16
C ARG A 437 -27.57 3.93 -0.59
N VAL A 438 -26.98 3.70 -1.76
CA VAL A 438 -26.10 4.66 -2.45
C VAL A 438 -26.83 5.20 -3.65
N VAL A 439 -26.81 6.51 -3.83
CA VAL A 439 -27.37 7.18 -5.02
C VAL A 439 -26.20 7.66 -5.86
N GLY A 440 -26.09 7.15 -7.09
CA GLY A 440 -25.16 7.63 -8.10
C GLY A 440 -25.83 8.65 -9.02
N HIS A 441 -25.09 9.66 -9.44
CA HIS A 441 -25.47 10.50 -10.58
C HIS A 441 -24.66 10.03 -11.79
N ALA A 442 -25.39 9.77 -12.90
CA ALA A 442 -24.77 9.46 -14.20
C ALA A 442 -23.90 10.62 -14.70
#